data_ef1d9a95066aaef6bcfc038ef0a7a181
#
_entry.id   ef1d9a95066aaef6bcfc038ef0a7a181
#
_cell.length_a   1.000
_cell.length_b   1.000
_cell.length_c   1.000
_cell.angle_alpha   90.00
_cell.angle_beta   90.00
_cell.angle_gamma   90.00
#
_symmetry.space_group_name_H-M   'P 1'
#
loop_
_entity.id
_entity.type
_entity.pdbx_description
1 polymer ?
#
loop_
_entity_poly.entity_id
_entity_poly.type
_entity_poly.pdbx_seq_one_letter_code
_entity_poly.pdbx_strand_id
1 'polypeptide(L)'
;RDVAVTGVQTCALPIFQWTSFIAQGAEWLESKKVTLMMQMGGPNGDEILNKMGIPTIWSFVKNEADRRTLAVIFNQLEFGRPYILPPGVPADRVAAYRRAFDATMKDPEFLAEAEKAKLIINPVNGEGVQKLVEDIYATPMADVERARAALK
;
A
#
# COMPACT_ATOMS: atom_id res chain seq x y z
N ARG A 1 -15.07 -5.20 -16.61
CA ARG A 1 -16.47 -5.38 -16.14
C ARG A 1 -16.86 -4.06 -15.53
N ASP A 2 -17.70 -3.34 -16.25
CA ASP A 2 -18.27 -2.08 -15.83
C ASP A 2 -19.06 -2.30 -14.56
N VAL A 3 -18.61 -1.70 -13.46
CA VAL A 3 -19.46 -1.52 -12.31
C VAL A 3 -20.43 -0.40 -12.71
N ALA A 4 -21.52 -0.79 -13.36
CA ALA A 4 -22.64 0.09 -13.55
C ALA A 4 -23.16 0.46 -12.15
N VAL A 5 -22.91 1.67 -11.72
CA VAL A 5 -23.60 2.29 -10.59
C VAL A 5 -25.01 2.53 -11.07
N THR A 6 -25.83 1.47 -11.09
CA THR A 6 -27.27 1.61 -11.24
C THR A 6 -27.76 2.38 -10.02
N GLY A 7 -28.58 3.39 -10.22
CA GLY A 7 -29.04 4.39 -9.26
C GLY A 7 -29.74 3.90 -7.98
N VAL A 8 -29.32 2.77 -7.44
CA VAL A 8 -29.61 2.36 -6.09
C VAL A 8 -28.57 3.04 -5.21
N GLN A 9 -28.98 4.02 -4.40
CA GLN A 9 -28.19 4.54 -3.30
C GLN A 9 -27.90 3.41 -2.30
N THR A 10 -26.98 2.52 -2.67
CA THR A 10 -26.37 1.65 -1.69
C THR A 10 -25.37 2.50 -0.91
N CYS A 11 -25.56 2.62 0.40
CA CYS A 11 -24.57 3.19 1.32
C CYS A 11 -23.32 2.30 1.40
N ALA A 12 -22.87 1.78 0.27
CA ALA A 12 -21.63 1.03 0.18
C ALA A 12 -20.47 2.03 0.14
N LEU A 13 -19.56 1.90 1.09
CA LEU A 13 -18.27 2.59 1.05
C LEU A 13 -17.29 1.72 0.25
N PRO A 14 -17.09 1.96 -1.04
CA PRO A 14 -16.18 1.15 -1.83
C PRO A 14 -14.73 1.41 -1.40
N ILE A 15 -13.96 0.34 -1.32
CA ILE A 15 -12.52 0.40 -1.08
C ILE A 15 -11.83 0.20 -2.42
N PHE A 16 -10.95 1.14 -2.80
CA PHE A 16 -10.19 1.08 -4.03
C PHE A 16 -8.69 1.06 -3.72
N GLN A 17 -7.94 0.34 -4.55
CA GLN A 17 -6.51 0.53 -4.61
C GLN A 17 -6.23 1.87 -5.30
N TRP A 18 -5.49 2.76 -4.64
CA TRP A 18 -5.28 4.14 -5.09
C TRP A 18 -4.71 4.24 -6.51
N THR A 19 -3.69 3.43 -6.82
CA THR A 19 -3.08 3.38 -8.15
C THR A 19 -4.07 2.99 -9.25
N SER A 20 -4.94 2.00 -8.97
CA SER A 20 -5.98 1.57 -9.91
C SER A 20 -7.07 2.64 -10.04
N PHE A 21 -7.39 3.32 -8.96
CA PHE A 21 -8.37 4.39 -8.97
C PHE A 21 -7.90 5.59 -9.83
N ILE A 22 -6.65 6.03 -9.67
CA ILE A 22 -6.09 7.11 -10.51
C ILE A 22 -6.09 6.73 -11.98
N ALA A 23 -5.76 5.46 -12.30
CA ALA A 23 -5.70 5.02 -13.69
C ALA A 23 -7.07 4.99 -14.40
N GLN A 24 -8.16 4.75 -13.66
CA GLN A 24 -9.47 4.46 -14.23
C GLN A 24 -10.59 5.42 -13.82
N GLY A 25 -10.43 6.14 -12.73
CA GLY A 25 -11.50 6.92 -12.10
C GLY A 25 -11.12 8.34 -11.68
N ALA A 26 -9.98 8.86 -12.14
CA ALA A 26 -9.54 10.22 -11.79
C ALA A 26 -10.61 11.28 -12.15
N GLU A 27 -11.29 11.11 -13.25
CA GLU A 27 -12.40 11.98 -13.67
C GLU A 27 -13.56 12.06 -12.67
N TRP A 28 -13.74 11.03 -11.83
CA TRP A 28 -14.80 11.02 -10.81
C TRP A 28 -14.47 11.96 -9.65
N LEU A 29 -13.17 12.14 -9.35
CA LEU A 29 -12.73 13.15 -8.38
C LEU A 29 -12.92 14.55 -8.93
N GLU A 30 -12.48 14.80 -10.18
CA GLU A 30 -12.62 16.09 -10.84
C GLU A 30 -14.09 16.52 -10.97
N SER A 31 -14.95 15.57 -11.36
CA SER A 31 -16.40 15.80 -11.48
C SER A 31 -17.15 15.75 -10.15
N LYS A 32 -16.45 15.58 -9.01
CA LYS A 32 -17.04 15.47 -7.67
C LYS A 32 -18.08 14.37 -7.51
N LYS A 33 -18.01 13.32 -8.33
CA LYS A 33 -18.89 12.13 -8.23
C LYS A 33 -18.52 11.23 -7.05
N VAL A 34 -17.28 11.33 -6.56
CA VAL A 34 -16.79 10.60 -5.38
C VAL A 34 -16.09 11.56 -4.42
N THR A 35 -16.15 11.21 -3.14
CA THR A 35 -15.43 11.90 -2.08
C THR A 35 -14.50 10.89 -1.40
N LEU A 36 -13.21 11.20 -1.35
CA LEU A 36 -12.26 10.40 -0.58
C LEU A 36 -12.42 10.70 0.90
N MET A 37 -12.67 9.66 1.70
CA MET A 37 -12.93 9.83 3.13
C MET A 37 -11.68 9.59 3.97
N MET A 38 -10.93 8.55 3.66
CA MET A 38 -9.69 8.18 4.35
C MET A 38 -8.82 7.31 3.46
N GLN A 39 -7.57 7.21 3.80
CA GLN A 39 -6.62 6.27 3.20
C GLN A 39 -6.26 5.17 4.19
N MET A 40 -6.20 3.94 3.67
CA MET A 40 -5.81 2.74 4.41
C MET A 40 -4.48 2.23 3.85
N GLY A 41 -3.51 2.02 4.71
CA GLY A 41 -2.17 1.60 4.33
C GLY A 41 -1.19 1.83 5.47
N GLY A 42 0.08 1.99 5.15
CA GLY A 42 1.11 2.30 6.12
C GLY A 42 0.91 3.61 6.87
N PRO A 43 1.66 3.82 7.94
CA PRO A 43 1.44 4.94 8.86
C PRO A 43 1.69 6.32 8.21
N ASN A 44 2.50 6.37 7.16
CA ASN A 44 2.83 7.63 6.49
C ASN A 44 1.81 8.04 5.42
N GLY A 45 0.94 7.11 4.98
CA GLY A 45 0.01 7.35 3.90
C GLY A 45 0.67 7.60 2.54
N ASP A 46 -0.13 7.92 1.55
CA ASP A 46 0.31 8.31 0.22
C ASP A 46 0.56 9.82 0.15
N GLU A 47 1.64 10.25 -0.49
CA GLU A 47 2.04 11.66 -0.56
C GLU A 47 0.99 12.53 -1.27
N ILE A 48 0.37 12.03 -2.33
CA ILE A 48 -0.66 12.75 -3.09
C ILE A 48 -1.91 12.92 -2.23
N LEU A 49 -2.36 11.86 -1.58
CA LEU A 49 -3.51 11.90 -0.68
C LEU A 49 -3.27 12.79 0.53
N ASN A 50 -2.05 12.79 1.06
CA ASN A 50 -1.65 13.69 2.15
C ASN A 50 -1.74 15.16 1.72
N LYS A 51 -1.26 15.52 0.52
CA LYS A 51 -1.38 16.86 -0.06
C LYS A 51 -2.85 17.28 -0.28
N MET A 52 -3.72 16.31 -0.56
CA MET A 52 -5.17 16.54 -0.69
C MET A 52 -5.88 16.64 0.67
N GLY A 53 -5.18 16.48 1.79
CA GLY A 53 -5.75 16.52 3.13
C GLY A 53 -6.56 15.29 3.52
N ILE A 54 -6.39 14.17 2.80
CA ILE A 54 -7.10 12.93 3.11
C ILE A 54 -6.44 12.24 4.31
N PRO A 55 -7.16 12.06 5.43
CA PRO A 55 -6.58 11.49 6.63
C PRO A 55 -6.24 10.01 6.45
N THR A 56 -5.18 9.56 7.10
CA THR A 56 -4.90 8.13 7.23
C THR A 56 -5.81 7.49 8.28
N ILE A 57 -6.08 6.20 8.17
CA ILE A 57 -6.80 5.43 9.21
C ILE A 57 -6.14 5.59 10.58
N TRP A 58 -4.82 5.79 10.61
CA TRP A 58 -4.04 5.95 11.83
C TRP A 58 -4.41 7.18 12.64
N SER A 59 -4.93 8.23 12.01
CA SER A 59 -5.39 9.44 12.72
C SER A 59 -6.66 9.22 13.54
N PHE A 60 -7.39 8.15 13.29
CA PHE A 60 -8.61 7.79 14.02
C PHE A 60 -8.35 6.81 15.17
N VAL A 61 -7.15 6.27 15.27
CA VAL A 61 -6.78 5.28 16.29
C VAL A 61 -6.43 5.97 17.61
N LYS A 62 -7.19 5.69 18.66
CA LYS A 62 -7.10 6.39 19.93
C LYS A 62 -6.20 5.70 20.97
N ASN A 63 -5.92 4.42 20.79
CA ASN A 63 -5.12 3.66 21.75
C ASN A 63 -4.11 2.73 21.05
N GLU A 64 -3.07 2.37 21.76
CA GLU A 64 -1.96 1.60 21.22
C GLU A 64 -2.34 0.15 20.88
N ALA A 65 -3.30 -0.43 21.61
CA ALA A 65 -3.73 -1.79 21.34
C ALA A 65 -4.45 -1.90 19.98
N ASP A 66 -5.31 -0.93 19.65
CA ASP A 66 -5.96 -0.89 18.34
C ASP A 66 -4.95 -0.57 17.23
N ARG A 67 -3.95 0.29 17.51
CA ARG A 67 -2.87 0.58 16.58
C ARG A 67 -2.12 -0.70 16.20
N ARG A 68 -1.70 -1.52 17.17
CA ARG A 68 -1.04 -2.80 16.90
C ARG A 68 -1.93 -3.78 16.15
N THR A 69 -3.22 -3.85 16.51
CA THR A 69 -4.18 -4.69 15.79
C THR A 69 -4.32 -4.29 14.33
N LEU A 70 -4.45 -3.00 14.05
CA LEU A 70 -4.52 -2.49 12.67
C LEU A 70 -3.19 -2.67 11.92
N ALA A 71 -2.05 -2.56 12.60
CA ALA A 71 -0.75 -2.82 12.00
C ALA A 71 -0.64 -4.25 11.44
N VAL A 72 -1.18 -5.25 12.14
CA VAL A 72 -1.24 -6.64 11.63
C VAL A 72 -2.00 -6.72 10.31
N ILE A 73 -3.07 -5.92 10.18
CA ILE A 73 -3.95 -5.96 9.01
C ILE A 73 -3.34 -5.15 7.84
N PHE A 74 -2.79 -3.98 8.12
CA PHE A 74 -2.42 -3.03 7.08
C PHE A 74 -0.93 -3.01 6.69
N ASN A 75 0.00 -3.43 7.58
CA ASN A 75 1.42 -3.43 7.23
C ASN A 75 1.74 -4.34 6.03
N GLN A 76 0.96 -5.37 5.81
CA GLN A 76 1.13 -6.21 4.61
C GLN A 76 0.88 -5.46 3.30
N LEU A 77 0.15 -4.35 3.31
CA LEU A 77 -0.11 -3.54 2.11
C LEU A 77 1.15 -2.78 1.66
N GLU A 78 2.11 -2.58 2.55
CA GLU A 78 3.40 -1.96 2.24
C GLU A 78 4.27 -2.82 1.31
N PHE A 79 4.03 -4.14 1.25
CA PHE A 79 4.78 -5.01 0.35
C PHE A 79 4.52 -4.71 -1.14
N GLY A 80 3.33 -4.21 -1.46
CA GLY A 80 2.96 -3.97 -2.85
C GLY A 80 3.15 -5.21 -3.73
N ARG A 81 4.19 -5.19 -4.58
CA ARG A 81 4.57 -6.31 -5.47
C ARG A 81 6.04 -6.65 -5.26
N PRO A 82 6.37 -7.42 -4.21
CA PRO A 82 7.77 -7.71 -3.88
C PRO A 82 8.40 -8.68 -4.88
N TYR A 83 9.67 -8.47 -5.19
CA TYR A 83 10.51 -9.48 -5.81
C TYR A 83 11.08 -10.39 -4.73
N ILE A 84 10.86 -11.68 -4.88
CA ILE A 84 11.31 -12.69 -3.91
C ILE A 84 12.32 -13.63 -4.55
N LEU A 85 13.31 -14.04 -3.78
CA LEU A 85 14.28 -15.04 -4.16
C LEU A 85 14.02 -16.34 -3.38
N PRO A 86 14.30 -17.50 -3.97
CA PRO A 86 14.18 -18.77 -3.24
C PRO A 86 15.18 -18.85 -2.07
N PRO A 87 14.90 -19.69 -1.06
CA PRO A 87 15.85 -19.91 0.02
C PRO A 87 17.18 -20.47 -0.49
N GLY A 88 18.28 -20.12 0.19
CA GLY A 88 19.61 -20.64 -0.14
C GLY A 88 20.34 -19.89 -1.26
N VAL A 89 19.80 -18.79 -1.78
CA VAL A 89 20.56 -17.94 -2.72
C VAL A 89 21.75 -17.32 -1.99
N PRO A 90 23.00 -17.43 -2.55
CA PRO A 90 24.18 -16.83 -1.98
C PRO A 90 24.05 -15.32 -1.71
N ALA A 91 24.62 -14.85 -0.61
CA ALA A 91 24.46 -13.46 -0.16
C ALA A 91 24.99 -12.42 -1.17
N ASP A 92 26.05 -12.73 -1.90
CA ASP A 92 26.59 -11.88 -2.96
C ASP A 92 25.61 -11.69 -4.13
N ARG A 93 24.86 -12.74 -4.47
CA ARG A 93 23.79 -12.68 -5.48
C ARG A 93 22.59 -11.89 -4.98
N VAL A 94 22.17 -12.09 -3.73
CA VAL A 94 21.11 -11.26 -3.12
C VAL A 94 21.51 -9.79 -3.18
N ALA A 95 22.74 -9.45 -2.78
CA ALA A 95 23.25 -8.09 -2.85
C ALA A 95 23.29 -7.53 -4.29
N ALA A 96 23.64 -8.38 -5.28
CA ALA A 96 23.61 -7.97 -6.69
C ALA A 96 22.20 -7.63 -7.16
N TYR A 97 21.19 -8.45 -6.82
CA TYR A 97 19.78 -8.17 -7.15
C TYR A 97 19.28 -6.88 -6.50
N ARG A 98 19.60 -6.66 -5.22
CA ARG A 98 19.23 -5.41 -4.51
C ARG A 98 19.82 -4.19 -5.21
N ARG A 99 21.12 -4.21 -5.52
CA ARG A 99 21.75 -3.09 -6.25
C ARG A 99 21.15 -2.88 -7.63
N ALA A 100 20.86 -3.95 -8.36
CA ALA A 100 20.21 -3.84 -9.68
C ALA A 100 18.81 -3.22 -9.58
N PHE A 101 18.01 -3.65 -8.61
CA PHE A 101 16.70 -3.07 -8.34
C PHE A 101 16.81 -1.58 -8.03
N ASP A 102 17.68 -1.20 -7.06
CA ASP A 102 17.87 0.20 -6.66
C ASP A 102 18.36 1.09 -7.83
N ALA A 103 19.19 0.53 -8.72
CA ALA A 103 19.65 1.22 -9.91
C ALA A 103 18.51 1.40 -10.93
N THR A 104 17.71 0.37 -11.16
CA THR A 104 16.56 0.43 -12.07
C THR A 104 15.53 1.47 -11.60
N MET A 105 15.27 1.56 -10.31
CA MET A 105 14.33 2.55 -9.74
C MET A 105 14.80 3.99 -9.88
N LYS A 106 16.04 4.21 -10.27
CA LYS A 106 16.65 5.54 -10.51
C LYS A 106 16.98 5.78 -11.98
N ASP A 107 16.76 4.78 -12.81
CA ASP A 107 17.08 4.85 -14.24
C ASP A 107 16.13 5.80 -14.97
N PRO A 108 16.66 6.81 -15.70
CA PRO A 108 15.82 7.81 -16.36
C PRO A 108 14.92 7.23 -17.46
N GLU A 109 15.37 6.20 -18.19
CA GLU A 109 14.57 5.59 -19.24
C GLU A 109 13.41 4.81 -18.64
N PHE A 110 13.68 4.04 -17.56
CA PHE A 110 12.64 3.35 -16.80
C PHE A 110 11.60 4.31 -16.23
N LEU A 111 12.05 5.42 -15.62
CA LEU A 111 11.13 6.40 -15.05
C LEU A 111 10.27 7.09 -16.13
N ALA A 112 10.86 7.40 -17.29
CA ALA A 112 10.11 7.98 -18.41
C ALA A 112 9.06 7.00 -18.97
N GLU A 113 9.37 5.72 -19.08
CA GLU A 113 8.39 4.70 -19.51
C GLU A 113 7.28 4.51 -18.45
N ALA A 114 7.63 4.51 -17.18
CA ALA A 114 6.65 4.44 -16.09
C ALA A 114 5.68 5.63 -16.13
N GLU A 115 6.18 6.85 -16.35
CA GLU A 115 5.37 8.06 -16.48
C GLU A 115 4.41 7.98 -17.67
N LYS A 116 4.89 7.55 -18.85
CA LYS A 116 4.03 7.32 -20.03
C LYS A 116 2.93 6.31 -19.76
N ALA A 117 3.25 5.26 -19.00
CA ALA A 117 2.31 4.23 -18.59
C ALA A 117 1.42 4.66 -17.40
N LYS A 118 1.57 5.87 -16.87
CA LYS A 118 0.87 6.39 -15.68
C LYS A 118 1.05 5.50 -14.45
N LEU A 119 2.24 4.90 -14.30
CA LEU A 119 2.58 4.08 -13.15
C LEU A 119 3.22 4.94 -12.06
N ILE A 120 2.74 4.77 -10.85
CA ILE A 120 3.35 5.40 -9.66
C ILE A 120 4.52 4.52 -9.22
N ILE A 121 5.71 5.10 -9.23
CA ILE A 121 6.94 4.43 -8.77
C ILE A 121 7.24 4.90 -7.35
N ASN A 122 7.01 4.03 -6.37
CA ASN A 122 7.30 4.27 -4.96
C ASN A 122 8.01 3.03 -4.40
N PRO A 123 9.33 2.86 -4.67
CA PRO A 123 10.03 1.64 -4.34
C PRO A 123 10.40 1.56 -2.86
N VAL A 124 10.27 0.37 -2.29
CA VAL A 124 10.88 -0.01 -1.02
C VAL A 124 12.10 -0.88 -1.32
N ASN A 125 13.26 -0.51 -0.80
CA ASN A 125 14.49 -1.29 -1.02
C ASN A 125 14.47 -2.64 -0.30
N GLY A 126 15.39 -3.54 -0.65
CA GLY A 126 15.39 -4.90 -0.14
C GLY A 126 15.58 -5.01 1.38
N GLU A 127 16.34 -4.10 1.99
CA GLU A 127 16.51 -4.02 3.45
C GLU A 127 15.20 -3.60 4.13
N GLY A 128 14.51 -2.61 3.55
CA GLY A 128 13.20 -2.15 4.05
C GLY A 128 12.16 -3.26 4.01
N VAL A 129 12.09 -4.00 2.89
CA VAL A 129 11.16 -5.15 2.77
C VAL A 129 11.52 -6.24 3.78
N GLN A 130 12.80 -6.56 3.95
CA GLN A 130 13.23 -7.56 4.93
C GLN A 130 12.85 -7.15 6.36
N LYS A 131 13.12 -5.90 6.72
CA LYS A 131 12.73 -5.37 8.03
C LYS A 131 11.22 -5.44 8.24
N LEU A 132 10.44 -5.11 7.25
CA LEU A 132 8.98 -5.19 7.30
C LEU A 132 8.49 -6.63 7.59
N VAL A 133 9.12 -7.62 6.94
CA VAL A 133 8.86 -9.05 7.22
C VAL A 133 9.20 -9.39 8.67
N GLU A 134 10.39 -9.00 9.13
CA GLU A 134 10.84 -9.26 10.50
C GLU A 134 9.89 -8.63 11.53
N ASP A 135 9.45 -7.40 11.32
CA ASP A 135 8.51 -6.69 12.18
C ASP A 135 7.13 -7.39 12.23
N ILE A 136 6.65 -7.90 11.08
CA ILE A 136 5.39 -8.68 11.03
C ILE A 136 5.53 -9.98 11.82
N TYR A 137 6.63 -10.72 11.65
CA TYR A 137 6.86 -11.98 12.38
C TYR A 137 7.12 -11.76 13.88
N ALA A 138 7.63 -10.60 14.26
CA ALA A 138 7.82 -10.22 15.67
C ALA A 138 6.52 -9.78 16.37
N THR A 139 5.40 -9.69 15.63
CA THR A 139 4.13 -9.26 16.21
C THR A 139 3.64 -10.23 17.29
N PRO A 140 3.28 -9.74 18.50
CA PRO A 140 2.77 -10.58 19.57
C PRO A 140 1.53 -11.36 19.14
N MET A 141 1.46 -12.65 19.47
CA MET A 141 0.33 -13.51 19.11
C MET A 141 -1.03 -12.96 19.58
N ALA A 142 -1.06 -12.28 20.72
CA ALA A 142 -2.27 -11.63 21.21
C ALA A 142 -2.83 -10.56 20.25
N ASP A 143 -1.96 -9.79 19.61
CA ASP A 143 -2.38 -8.78 18.62
C ASP A 143 -2.85 -9.45 17.31
N VAL A 144 -2.22 -10.57 16.93
CA VAL A 144 -2.65 -11.39 15.78
C VAL A 144 -4.05 -11.98 16.02
N GLU A 145 -4.30 -12.52 17.21
CA GLU A 145 -5.63 -13.08 17.55
C GLU A 145 -6.71 -11.99 17.63
N ARG A 146 -6.38 -10.81 18.13
CA ARG A 146 -7.30 -9.64 18.08
C ARG A 146 -7.63 -9.24 16.63
N ALA A 147 -6.62 -9.18 15.75
CA ALA A 147 -6.83 -8.88 14.35
C ALA A 147 -7.72 -9.94 13.68
N ARG A 148 -7.46 -11.23 13.96
CA ARG A 148 -8.28 -12.34 13.46
C ARG A 148 -9.73 -12.27 13.94
N ALA A 149 -9.95 -11.85 15.19
CA ALA A 149 -11.30 -11.68 15.74
C ALA A 149 -12.05 -10.50 15.08
N ALA A 150 -11.36 -9.43 14.75
CA ALA A 150 -11.94 -8.26 14.11
C ALA A 150 -12.31 -8.49 12.63
N LEU A 151 -11.76 -9.53 11.98
CA LEU A 151 -12.02 -9.87 10.58
C LEU A 151 -13.11 -10.95 10.39
N LYS A 152 -13.69 -11.46 11.48
CA LYS A 152 -14.83 -12.38 11.48
C LYS A 152 -16.16 -11.64 11.54
#